data_a30b7bab825727f3b45fe533660f7004
#
_entry.id   a30b7bab825727f3b45fe533660f7004
#
_cell.length_a   1.000
_cell.length_b   1.000
_cell.length_c   1.000
_cell.angle_alpha   90.00
_cell.angle_beta   90.00
_cell.angle_gamma   90.00
#
_symmetry.space_group_name_H-M   'P 1'
#
loop_
_entity.id
_entity.type
_entity.pdbx_description
1 polymer ?
#
loop_
_entity_poly.entity_id
_entity_poly.type
_entity_poly.pdbx_seq_one_letter_code
_entity_poly.pdbx_strand_id
1 'polypeptide(L)'
;ACGAGGVTRLILERINRTRDTAVIALDHSAIALKTAMEELKDISNNAVKYVQLGVENVSEAVKESVDTVVFCNAIHYVPDKDAVVSDIANSLRTGGKFAFNTSFYDGGQHEDSLAFYSKWMFKAMRILRREYGLKPQRSDKVQSRRQLTPEDYSGLMERHGLTIIKQEIDTVPVPIEGWLDISGFSDFIEGTMPGVPMKEASASLQKGVRQTYEEMGITHVPRNWLDVIAVKK
;
A
#
# COMPACT_ATOMS: atom_id res chain seq x y z
N ALA A 1 3.04 -8.35 1.00
CA ALA A 1 1.76 -7.63 0.94
C ALA A 1 1.18 -7.69 -0.48
N CYS A 2 0.83 -8.90 -0.96
CA CYS A 2 0.23 -9.06 -2.29
C CYS A 2 -1.28 -8.74 -2.32
N GLY A 3 -1.91 -8.62 -1.15
CA GLY A 3 -3.33 -8.38 -1.00
C GLY A 3 -4.17 -9.40 -1.77
N ALA A 4 -5.24 -8.94 -2.43
CA ALA A 4 -6.10 -9.78 -3.27
C ALA A 4 -5.49 -10.13 -4.65
N GLY A 5 -4.20 -9.84 -4.89
CA GLY A 5 -3.48 -10.26 -6.08
C GLY A 5 -3.53 -9.30 -7.28
N GLY A 6 -4.04 -8.08 -7.13
CA GLY A 6 -4.16 -7.13 -8.25
C GLY A 6 -2.81 -6.84 -8.94
N VAL A 7 -1.78 -6.47 -8.17
CA VAL A 7 -0.43 -6.25 -8.72
C VAL A 7 0.19 -7.55 -9.23
N THR A 8 -0.04 -8.67 -8.53
CA THR A 8 0.43 -9.99 -8.95
C THR A 8 -0.14 -10.37 -10.32
N ARG A 9 -1.42 -10.06 -10.60
CA ARG A 9 -2.03 -10.23 -11.93
C ARG A 9 -1.26 -9.47 -12.99
N LEU A 10 -1.00 -8.18 -12.76
CA LEU A 10 -0.27 -7.33 -13.70
C LEU A 10 1.15 -7.84 -13.99
N ILE A 11 1.82 -8.40 -12.98
CA ILE A 11 3.11 -9.04 -13.15
C ILE A 11 2.98 -10.29 -14.01
N LEU A 12 2.04 -11.18 -13.69
CA LEU A 12 1.82 -12.45 -14.42
C LEU A 12 1.45 -12.25 -15.89
N GLU A 13 0.78 -11.16 -16.22
CA GLU A 13 0.42 -10.80 -17.60
C GLU A 13 1.62 -10.32 -18.42
N ARG A 14 2.67 -9.79 -17.75
CA ARG A 14 3.83 -9.16 -18.40
C ARG A 14 5.09 -10.00 -18.40
N ILE A 15 5.24 -10.91 -17.45
CA ILE A 15 6.43 -11.77 -17.41
C ILE A 15 6.38 -12.81 -18.51
N ASN A 16 7.55 -13.10 -19.11
CA ASN A 16 7.70 -14.24 -20.01
C ASN A 16 7.68 -15.52 -19.18
N ARG A 17 6.62 -16.32 -19.33
CA ARG A 17 6.42 -17.55 -18.56
C ARG A 17 7.26 -18.68 -19.14
N THR A 18 8.49 -18.75 -18.73
CA THR A 18 9.36 -19.90 -18.94
C THR A 18 9.21 -20.92 -17.80
N ARG A 19 9.74 -22.14 -17.97
CA ARG A 19 9.76 -23.14 -16.88
C ARG A 19 10.48 -22.67 -15.63
N ASP A 20 11.40 -21.73 -15.77
CA ASP A 20 12.26 -21.22 -14.71
C ASP A 20 11.71 -19.94 -14.04
N THR A 21 10.52 -19.49 -14.47
CA THR A 21 9.88 -18.30 -13.89
C THR A 21 8.94 -18.70 -12.77
N ALA A 22 9.19 -18.19 -11.57
CA ALA A 22 8.33 -18.36 -10.39
C ALA A 22 8.00 -17.02 -9.74
N VAL A 23 6.76 -16.87 -9.27
CA VAL A 23 6.29 -15.74 -8.49
C VAL A 23 5.95 -16.22 -7.09
N ILE A 24 6.46 -15.53 -6.07
CA ILE A 24 6.09 -15.76 -4.67
C ILE A 24 5.18 -14.61 -4.25
N ALA A 25 3.91 -14.91 -4.06
CA ALA A 25 2.91 -13.97 -3.57
C ALA A 25 2.82 -14.10 -2.04
N LEU A 26 3.27 -13.07 -1.32
CA LEU A 26 3.38 -13.06 0.14
C LEU A 26 2.40 -12.05 0.74
N ASP A 27 1.64 -12.48 1.75
CA ASP A 27 0.81 -11.60 2.58
C ASP A 27 0.66 -12.20 3.98
N HIS A 28 0.47 -11.35 4.99
CA HIS A 28 0.20 -11.81 6.35
C HIS A 28 -1.25 -12.28 6.55
N SER A 29 -2.16 -11.79 5.69
CA SER A 29 -3.61 -12.08 5.75
C SER A 29 -3.94 -13.35 4.96
N ALA A 30 -4.37 -14.40 5.67
CA ALA A 30 -4.89 -15.63 5.06
C ALA A 30 -6.11 -15.36 4.15
N ILE A 31 -6.95 -14.38 4.52
CA ILE A 31 -8.13 -13.99 3.73
C ILE A 31 -7.69 -13.36 2.42
N ALA A 32 -6.73 -12.43 2.45
CA ALA A 32 -6.19 -11.80 1.25
C ALA A 32 -5.57 -12.83 0.30
N LEU A 33 -4.77 -13.77 0.83
CA LEU A 33 -4.18 -14.85 0.04
C LEU A 33 -5.24 -15.76 -0.60
N LYS A 34 -6.29 -16.11 0.16
CA LYS A 34 -7.39 -16.91 -0.40
C LYS A 34 -8.07 -16.19 -1.55
N THR A 35 -8.36 -14.90 -1.39
CA THR A 35 -8.92 -14.07 -2.47
C THR A 35 -7.98 -14.02 -3.67
N ALA A 36 -6.66 -13.81 -3.45
CA ALA A 36 -5.67 -13.81 -4.52
C ALA A 36 -5.62 -15.14 -5.28
N MET A 37 -5.70 -16.27 -4.56
CA MET A 37 -5.73 -17.60 -5.19
C MET A 37 -6.96 -17.78 -6.09
N GLU A 38 -8.13 -17.31 -5.64
CA GLU A 38 -9.37 -17.38 -6.42
C GLU A 38 -9.32 -16.46 -7.64
N GLU A 39 -8.88 -15.22 -7.46
CA GLU A 39 -8.76 -14.21 -8.51
C GLU A 39 -7.71 -14.54 -9.60
N LEU A 40 -6.66 -15.26 -9.22
CA LEU A 40 -5.54 -15.57 -10.12
C LEU A 40 -5.58 -16.99 -10.68
N LYS A 41 -6.60 -17.80 -10.35
CA LYS A 41 -6.69 -19.22 -10.74
C LYS A 41 -6.53 -19.45 -12.24
N ASP A 42 -7.07 -18.55 -13.08
CA ASP A 42 -7.07 -18.68 -14.53
C ASP A 42 -5.71 -18.32 -15.17
N ILE A 43 -4.83 -17.60 -14.45
CA ILE A 43 -3.57 -17.09 -14.96
C ILE A 43 -2.33 -17.58 -14.21
N SER A 44 -2.49 -18.16 -13.03
CA SER A 44 -1.35 -18.57 -12.19
C SER A 44 -0.59 -19.79 -12.74
N ASN A 45 -1.28 -20.74 -13.40
CA ASN A 45 -0.70 -21.92 -14.05
C ASN A 45 0.47 -22.57 -13.27
N ASN A 46 0.34 -22.71 -11.94
CA ASN A 46 1.36 -23.22 -11.02
C ASN A 46 2.66 -22.38 -10.93
N ALA A 47 2.73 -21.21 -11.58
CA ALA A 47 3.89 -20.32 -11.48
C ALA A 47 3.87 -19.46 -10.20
N VAL A 48 2.78 -19.48 -9.42
CA VAL A 48 2.63 -18.69 -8.21
C VAL A 48 2.64 -19.58 -6.97
N LYS A 49 3.56 -19.29 -6.06
CA LYS A 49 3.59 -19.83 -4.70
C LYS A 49 3.00 -18.80 -3.75
N TYR A 50 1.92 -19.15 -3.07
CA TYR A 50 1.32 -18.29 -2.04
C TYR A 50 1.91 -18.61 -0.67
N VAL A 51 2.37 -17.58 0.06
CA VAL A 51 3.03 -17.73 1.36
C VAL A 51 2.38 -16.79 2.37
N GLN A 52 1.84 -17.33 3.45
CA GLN A 52 1.33 -16.52 4.56
C GLN A 52 2.49 -16.16 5.49
N LEU A 53 2.97 -14.93 5.38
CA LEU A 53 4.11 -14.43 6.16
C LEU A 53 4.05 -12.89 6.23
N GLY A 54 4.56 -12.30 7.31
CA GLY A 54 4.78 -10.86 7.41
C GLY A 54 5.96 -10.42 6.52
N VAL A 55 5.93 -9.19 6.05
CA VAL A 55 6.97 -8.65 5.16
C VAL A 55 8.32 -8.49 5.85
N GLU A 56 8.33 -8.44 7.17
CA GLU A 56 9.53 -8.38 8.01
C GLU A 56 10.38 -9.67 7.96
N ASN A 57 9.84 -10.75 7.40
CA ASN A 57 10.49 -12.05 7.28
C ASN A 57 10.48 -12.56 5.83
N VAL A 58 10.57 -11.66 4.85
CA VAL A 58 10.48 -12.04 3.42
C VAL A 58 11.59 -13.02 3.01
N SER A 59 12.78 -12.94 3.63
CA SER A 59 13.89 -13.86 3.38
C SER A 59 13.58 -15.32 3.75
N GLU A 60 12.67 -15.56 4.70
CA GLU A 60 12.21 -16.91 5.05
C GLU A 60 11.31 -17.54 3.96
N ALA A 61 10.64 -16.71 3.16
CA ALA A 61 9.78 -17.17 2.07
C ALA A 61 10.56 -17.72 0.89
N VAL A 62 11.82 -17.34 0.74
CA VAL A 62 12.69 -17.70 -0.37
C VAL A 62 13.81 -18.63 0.11
N LYS A 63 14.03 -19.74 -0.60
CA LYS A 63 15.13 -20.67 -0.31
C LYS A 63 16.46 -20.21 -0.91
N GLU A 64 16.37 -19.46 -1.99
CA GLU A 64 17.47 -18.89 -2.76
C GLU A 64 17.16 -17.44 -3.05
N SER A 65 18.18 -16.65 -3.44
CA SER A 65 17.97 -15.23 -3.77
C SER A 65 17.02 -15.08 -4.96
N VAL A 66 16.20 -14.02 -4.91
CA VAL A 66 15.27 -13.65 -6.01
C VAL A 66 15.86 -12.54 -6.88
N ASP A 67 15.36 -12.47 -8.12
CA ASP A 67 15.76 -11.43 -9.08
C ASP A 67 15.09 -10.09 -8.78
N THR A 68 13.85 -10.13 -8.27
CA THR A 68 13.06 -8.91 -8.06
C THR A 68 12.11 -9.08 -6.87
N VAL A 69 12.05 -8.05 -6.04
CA VAL A 69 11.01 -7.88 -5.03
C VAL A 69 10.15 -6.68 -5.44
N VAL A 70 8.82 -6.86 -5.42
CA VAL A 70 7.84 -5.79 -5.69
C VAL A 70 6.99 -5.57 -4.45
N PHE A 71 6.93 -4.33 -3.97
CA PHE A 71 6.23 -3.97 -2.72
C PHE A 71 5.37 -2.72 -2.93
N CYS A 72 4.17 -2.90 -3.50
CA CYS A 72 3.33 -1.80 -3.92
C CYS A 72 2.40 -1.32 -2.80
N ASN A 73 2.43 -0.01 -2.56
CA ASN A 73 1.56 0.77 -1.68
C ASN A 73 1.36 0.18 -0.27
N ALA A 74 2.41 -0.42 0.29
CA ALA A 74 2.36 -1.09 1.59
C ALA A 74 3.52 -0.73 2.52
N ILE A 75 4.64 -0.21 2.02
CA ILE A 75 5.82 0.12 2.82
C ILE A 75 5.52 1.13 3.95
N HIS A 76 4.55 2.00 3.78
CA HIS A 76 4.17 3.01 4.77
C HIS A 76 3.45 2.40 5.99
N TYR A 77 2.89 1.19 5.89
CA TYR A 77 2.28 0.49 7.02
C TYR A 77 3.31 -0.23 7.90
N VAL A 78 4.51 -0.46 7.41
CA VAL A 78 5.56 -1.17 8.14
C VAL A 78 6.06 -0.32 9.30
N PRO A 79 6.02 -0.80 10.55
CA PRO A 79 6.53 -0.06 11.70
C PRO A 79 8.04 0.15 11.61
N ASP A 80 8.80 -0.91 11.39
CA ASP A 80 10.26 -0.90 11.22
C ASP A 80 10.63 -1.07 9.74
N LYS A 81 10.69 0.05 9.03
CA LYS A 81 11.05 0.05 7.61
C LYS A 81 12.51 -0.33 7.38
N ASP A 82 13.38 -0.04 8.33
CA ASP A 82 14.81 -0.34 8.24
C ASP A 82 15.04 -1.86 8.26
N ALA A 83 14.42 -2.57 9.19
CA ALA A 83 14.48 -4.03 9.27
C ALA A 83 13.90 -4.69 8.00
N VAL A 84 12.76 -4.21 7.50
CA VAL A 84 12.13 -4.77 6.29
C VAL A 84 12.98 -4.55 5.04
N VAL A 85 13.55 -3.37 4.86
CA VAL A 85 14.43 -3.10 3.69
C VAL A 85 15.72 -3.92 3.79
N SER A 86 16.25 -4.10 5.00
CA SER A 86 17.38 -5.00 5.24
C SER A 86 17.06 -6.44 4.81
N ASP A 87 15.91 -6.96 5.23
CA ASP A 87 15.50 -8.33 4.90
C ASP A 87 15.22 -8.51 3.40
N ILE A 88 14.57 -7.53 2.76
CA ILE A 88 14.40 -7.49 1.29
C ILE A 88 15.78 -7.49 0.59
N ALA A 89 16.72 -6.65 1.03
CA ALA A 89 18.04 -6.60 0.44
C ALA A 89 18.75 -7.96 0.57
N ASN A 90 18.61 -8.64 1.71
CA ASN A 90 19.19 -9.99 1.93
C ASN A 90 18.56 -11.04 1.01
N SER A 91 17.27 -10.93 0.71
CA SER A 91 16.57 -11.86 -0.19
C SER A 91 16.92 -11.69 -1.67
N LEU A 92 17.45 -10.52 -2.07
CA LEU A 92 17.84 -10.24 -3.45
C LEU A 92 19.22 -10.80 -3.79
N ARG A 93 19.40 -11.31 -5.02
CA ARG A 93 20.75 -11.56 -5.55
C ARG A 93 21.45 -10.24 -5.89
N THR A 94 22.78 -10.28 -6.04
CA THR A 94 23.54 -9.15 -6.60
C THR A 94 22.99 -8.79 -8.00
N GLY A 95 22.75 -7.52 -8.24
CA GLY A 95 22.07 -7.01 -9.44
C GLY A 95 20.54 -7.19 -9.43
N GLY A 96 19.98 -7.80 -8.38
CA GLY A 96 18.54 -7.94 -8.19
C GLY A 96 17.89 -6.59 -7.90
N LYS A 97 16.59 -6.46 -8.17
CA LYS A 97 15.86 -5.20 -8.10
C LYS A 97 14.85 -5.19 -6.97
N PHE A 98 14.77 -4.09 -6.26
CA PHE A 98 13.68 -3.77 -5.36
C PHE A 98 12.84 -2.65 -5.99
N ALA A 99 11.56 -2.92 -6.27
CA ALA A 99 10.62 -1.94 -6.78
C ALA A 99 9.50 -1.73 -5.75
N PHE A 100 9.29 -0.49 -5.34
CA PHE A 100 8.16 -0.16 -4.47
C PHE A 100 7.51 1.16 -4.88
N ASN A 101 6.26 1.33 -4.47
CA ASN A 101 5.61 2.63 -4.53
C ASN A 101 4.84 2.91 -3.24
N THR A 102 4.50 4.18 -3.06
CA THR A 102 3.65 4.63 -1.97
C THR A 102 2.95 5.94 -2.30
N SER A 103 1.68 6.03 -1.93
CA SER A 103 0.92 7.28 -1.94
C SER A 103 0.85 7.95 -0.56
N PHE A 104 1.46 7.33 0.47
CA PHE A 104 1.50 7.84 1.85
C PHE A 104 2.92 8.21 2.25
N TYR A 105 3.41 9.31 1.70
CA TYR A 105 4.72 9.90 1.99
C TYR A 105 4.56 11.43 2.17
N ASP A 106 5.58 12.10 2.67
CA ASP A 106 5.58 13.56 2.78
C ASP A 106 5.71 14.19 1.38
N GLY A 107 4.60 14.74 0.88
CA GLY A 107 4.39 15.13 -0.52
C GLY A 107 3.34 14.30 -1.28
N GLY A 108 2.78 13.25 -0.66
CA GLY A 108 1.76 12.40 -1.27
C GLY A 108 0.41 13.09 -1.50
N GLN A 109 0.12 14.18 -0.79
CA GLN A 109 -1.07 14.98 -1.04
C GLN A 109 -0.78 16.06 -2.09
N HIS A 110 -1.48 15.98 -3.21
CA HIS A 110 -1.46 17.06 -4.21
C HIS A 110 -2.18 18.29 -3.64
N GLU A 111 -1.70 19.50 -3.92
CA GLU A 111 -2.27 20.74 -3.38
C GLU A 111 -3.76 20.92 -3.75
N ASP A 112 -4.16 20.57 -4.97
CA ASP A 112 -5.55 20.62 -5.43
C ASP A 112 -6.48 19.64 -4.69
N SER A 113 -5.91 18.67 -3.97
CA SER A 113 -6.67 17.68 -3.20
C SER A 113 -6.95 18.09 -1.75
N LEU A 114 -6.30 19.13 -1.24
CA LEU A 114 -6.39 19.53 0.17
C LEU A 114 -7.81 19.90 0.58
N ALA A 115 -8.54 20.61 -0.29
CA ALA A 115 -9.94 20.98 -0.06
C ALA A 115 -10.84 19.74 0.05
N PHE A 116 -10.61 18.74 -0.81
CA PHE A 116 -11.31 17.46 -0.75
C PHE A 116 -11.08 16.75 0.58
N TYR A 117 -9.82 16.57 1.00
CA TYR A 117 -9.50 15.91 2.27
C TYR A 117 -10.15 16.58 3.47
N SER A 118 -10.05 17.91 3.54
CA SER A 118 -10.64 18.68 4.63
C SER A 118 -12.16 18.50 4.69
N LYS A 119 -12.86 18.63 3.56
CA LYS A 119 -14.31 18.45 3.48
C LYS A 119 -14.72 17.01 3.79
N TRP A 120 -14.02 16.02 3.21
CA TRP A 120 -14.28 14.62 3.46
C TRP A 120 -14.19 14.27 4.94
N MET A 121 -13.08 14.59 5.58
CA MET A 121 -12.89 14.31 7.01
C MET A 121 -13.92 15.01 7.87
N PHE A 122 -14.21 16.28 7.59
CA PHE A 122 -15.25 17.02 8.32
C PHE A 122 -16.63 16.34 8.22
N LYS A 123 -17.03 15.93 7.00
CA LYS A 123 -18.30 15.23 6.79
C LYS A 123 -18.32 13.87 7.48
N ALA A 124 -17.28 13.08 7.32
CA ALA A 124 -17.16 11.75 7.94
C ALA A 124 -17.27 11.83 9.47
N MET A 125 -16.56 12.77 10.11
CA MET A 125 -16.65 12.99 11.56
C MET A 125 -18.03 13.48 12.00
N ARG A 126 -18.67 14.31 11.19
CA ARG A 126 -20.05 14.77 11.47
C ARG A 126 -21.06 13.63 11.39
N ILE A 127 -20.94 12.75 10.37
CA ILE A 127 -21.77 11.56 10.20
C ILE A 127 -21.57 10.62 11.39
N LEU A 128 -20.33 10.30 11.73
CA LEU A 128 -19.98 9.43 12.85
C LEU A 128 -20.65 9.89 14.16
N ARG A 129 -20.57 11.19 14.43
CA ARG A 129 -21.18 11.76 15.65
C ARG A 129 -22.70 11.75 15.61
N ARG A 130 -23.32 12.13 14.47
CA ARG A 130 -24.77 12.32 14.38
C ARG A 130 -25.55 11.00 14.24
N GLU A 131 -25.01 10.05 13.48
CA GLU A 131 -25.72 8.81 13.17
C GLU A 131 -25.38 7.69 14.14
N TYR A 132 -24.15 7.69 14.70
CA TYR A 132 -23.69 6.61 15.57
C TYR A 132 -23.39 7.06 17.02
N GLY A 133 -23.41 8.36 17.30
CA GLY A 133 -23.06 8.89 18.63
C GLY A 133 -21.60 8.68 19.02
N LEU A 134 -20.73 8.33 18.06
CA LEU A 134 -19.33 7.96 18.26
C LEU A 134 -18.38 9.13 17.97
N LYS A 135 -17.19 9.04 18.53
CA LYS A 135 -16.05 9.92 18.24
C LYS A 135 -14.75 9.12 18.28
N PRO A 136 -13.76 9.45 17.43
CA PRO A 136 -12.44 8.83 17.52
C PRO A 136 -11.78 9.10 18.86
N GLN A 137 -10.98 8.15 19.32
CA GLN A 137 -10.13 8.32 20.49
C GLN A 137 -8.90 9.17 20.12
N ARG A 138 -8.33 9.89 21.10
CA ARG A 138 -7.01 10.47 20.91
C ARG A 138 -5.99 9.32 20.92
N SER A 139 -5.29 9.14 19.83
CA SER A 139 -4.13 8.26 19.81
C SER A 139 -2.88 9.10 19.58
N ASP A 140 -1.80 8.77 20.27
CA ASP A 140 -0.48 9.26 19.90
C ASP A 140 -0.19 8.79 18.48
N LYS A 141 0.45 9.64 17.65
CA LYS A 141 0.83 9.26 16.30
C LYS A 141 1.73 8.02 16.37
N VAL A 142 1.23 6.88 15.92
CA VAL A 142 2.01 5.65 15.87
C VAL A 142 3.24 5.89 15.00
N GLN A 143 4.40 5.43 15.42
CA GLN A 143 5.67 5.66 14.74
C GLN A 143 5.67 5.15 13.28
N SER A 144 4.90 4.09 12.98
CA SER A 144 4.66 3.59 11.62
C SER A 144 4.00 4.60 10.69
N ARG A 145 3.33 5.63 11.22
CA ARG A 145 2.64 6.69 10.45
C ARG A 145 3.48 7.94 10.22
N ARG A 146 4.75 7.94 10.62
CA ARG A 146 5.67 8.98 10.21
C ARG A 146 5.81 8.87 8.69
N GLN A 147 5.30 9.88 7.98
CA GLN A 147 5.50 9.99 6.55
C GLN A 147 6.97 10.33 6.31
N LEU A 148 7.62 9.53 5.49
CA LEU A 148 8.99 9.76 5.04
C LEU A 148 8.96 10.63 3.79
N THR A 149 9.97 11.48 3.63
CA THR A 149 10.21 12.19 2.36
C THR A 149 10.80 11.25 1.31
N PRO A 150 10.81 11.62 0.02
CA PRO A 150 11.55 10.88 -1.01
C PRO A 150 13.04 10.70 -0.66
N GLU A 151 13.66 11.71 -0.04
CA GLU A 151 15.06 11.69 0.41
C GLU A 151 15.27 10.70 1.56
N ASP A 152 14.33 10.63 2.52
CA ASP A 152 14.37 9.64 3.60
C ASP A 152 14.32 8.21 3.04
N TYR A 153 13.47 7.96 2.01
CA TYR A 153 13.44 6.67 1.33
C TYR A 153 14.74 6.38 0.59
N SER A 154 15.35 7.39 -0.05
CA SER A 154 16.65 7.23 -0.70
C SER A 154 17.74 6.83 0.29
N GLY A 155 17.84 7.54 1.40
CA GLY A 155 18.79 7.21 2.47
C GLY A 155 18.53 5.82 3.09
N LEU A 156 17.27 5.40 3.18
CA LEU A 156 16.89 4.05 3.63
C LEU A 156 17.42 2.98 2.68
N MET A 157 17.26 3.15 1.36
CA MET A 157 17.78 2.21 0.36
C MET A 157 19.30 2.11 0.43
N GLU A 158 20.00 3.25 0.46
CA GLU A 158 21.45 3.33 0.47
C GLU A 158 22.09 2.60 1.67
N ARG A 159 21.50 2.76 2.86
CA ARG A 159 21.98 2.07 4.09
C ARG A 159 22.01 0.54 3.96
N HIS A 160 21.15 -0.01 3.10
CA HIS A 160 21.07 -1.47 2.89
C HIS A 160 21.68 -1.92 1.55
N GLY A 161 22.59 -1.11 0.97
CA GLY A 161 23.31 -1.47 -0.25
C GLY A 161 22.46 -1.52 -1.51
N LEU A 162 21.31 -0.83 -1.50
CA LEU A 162 20.41 -0.66 -2.63
C LEU A 162 20.66 0.69 -3.29
N THR A 163 21.06 0.71 -4.56
CA THR A 163 21.28 1.93 -5.33
C THR A 163 20.02 2.26 -6.13
N ILE A 164 19.45 3.43 -5.91
CA ILE A 164 18.28 3.90 -6.67
C ILE A 164 18.70 4.16 -8.11
N ILE A 165 17.99 3.54 -9.04
CA ILE A 165 18.16 3.71 -10.48
C ILE A 165 16.98 4.46 -11.13
N LYS A 166 15.85 4.51 -10.44
CA LYS A 166 14.67 5.28 -10.86
C LYS A 166 13.92 5.75 -9.61
N GLN A 167 13.57 7.05 -9.59
CA GLN A 167 12.68 7.64 -8.61
C GLN A 167 11.83 8.70 -9.31
N GLU A 168 10.53 8.55 -9.25
CA GLU A 168 9.57 9.43 -9.91
C GLU A 168 8.39 9.72 -8.99
N ILE A 169 7.74 10.85 -9.21
CA ILE A 169 6.47 11.20 -8.58
C ILE A 169 5.45 11.34 -9.69
N ASP A 170 4.48 10.42 -9.68
CA ASP A 170 3.38 10.42 -10.63
C ASP A 170 2.11 10.94 -9.97
N THR A 171 1.45 11.91 -10.60
CA THR A 171 0.14 12.39 -10.14
C THR A 171 -0.96 11.60 -10.83
N VAL A 172 -1.68 10.80 -10.04
CA VAL A 172 -2.75 9.92 -10.52
C VAL A 172 -4.11 10.52 -10.18
N PRO A 173 -5.03 10.69 -11.16
CA PRO A 173 -6.42 11.06 -10.89
C PRO A 173 -7.17 9.86 -10.29
N VAL A 174 -7.40 9.88 -8.99
CA VAL A 174 -8.08 8.80 -8.27
C VAL A 174 -9.59 9.01 -8.34
N PRO A 175 -10.35 8.07 -8.94
CA PRO A 175 -11.81 8.15 -9.00
C PRO A 175 -12.43 7.84 -7.62
N ILE A 176 -13.74 8.04 -7.51
CA ILE A 176 -14.47 7.87 -6.24
C ILE A 176 -14.30 6.46 -5.67
N GLU A 177 -14.22 5.44 -6.51
CA GLU A 177 -14.08 4.03 -6.12
C GLU A 177 -12.83 3.82 -5.27
N GLY A 178 -11.69 4.41 -5.63
CA GLY A 178 -10.46 4.30 -4.86
C GLY A 178 -10.58 4.89 -3.45
N TRP A 179 -11.36 5.96 -3.29
CA TRP A 179 -11.61 6.55 -1.97
C TRP A 179 -12.63 5.76 -1.15
N LEU A 180 -13.59 5.11 -1.81
CA LEU A 180 -14.53 4.19 -1.17
C LEU A 180 -13.80 2.93 -0.69
N ASP A 181 -12.90 2.38 -1.50
CA ASP A 181 -12.12 1.20 -1.17
C ASP A 181 -11.20 1.45 0.02
N ILE A 182 -10.41 2.54 0.00
CA ILE A 182 -9.55 2.87 1.14
C ILE A 182 -10.34 3.13 2.42
N SER A 183 -11.59 3.63 2.31
CA SER A 183 -12.50 3.82 3.44
C SER A 183 -12.96 2.52 4.10
N GLY A 184 -12.76 1.37 3.46
CA GLY A 184 -13.01 0.03 4.00
C GLY A 184 -11.74 -0.64 4.57
N PHE A 185 -10.56 -0.04 4.39
CA PHE A 185 -9.30 -0.66 4.75
C PHE A 185 -8.96 -0.42 6.23
N SER A 186 -8.68 -1.50 6.97
CA SER A 186 -8.50 -1.49 8.44
C SER A 186 -7.45 -0.47 8.89
N ASP A 187 -6.27 -0.51 8.30
CA ASP A 187 -5.16 0.32 8.74
C ASP A 187 -5.40 1.82 8.47
N PHE A 188 -6.12 2.14 7.37
CA PHE A 188 -6.55 3.50 7.10
C PHE A 188 -7.59 3.97 8.13
N ILE A 189 -8.57 3.12 8.45
CA ILE A 189 -9.61 3.41 9.45
C ILE A 189 -8.99 3.62 10.82
N GLU A 190 -8.12 2.73 11.28
CA GLU A 190 -7.41 2.87 12.56
C GLU A 190 -6.58 4.16 12.61
N GLY A 191 -6.04 4.57 11.46
CA GLY A 191 -5.31 5.81 11.31
C GLY A 191 -6.14 7.07 11.40
N THR A 192 -7.36 7.00 10.89
CA THR A 192 -8.23 8.16 10.70
C THR A 192 -9.24 8.29 11.84
N MET A 193 -9.75 7.15 12.30
CA MET A 193 -10.79 7.05 13.34
C MET A 193 -10.41 6.02 14.42
N PRO A 194 -9.30 6.23 15.14
CA PRO A 194 -8.81 5.26 16.13
C PRO A 194 -9.86 4.97 17.21
N GLY A 195 -10.02 3.68 17.55
CA GLY A 195 -10.95 3.21 18.57
C GLY A 195 -12.43 3.26 18.19
N VAL A 196 -12.75 3.59 16.93
CA VAL A 196 -14.11 3.49 16.40
C VAL A 196 -14.31 2.09 15.80
N PRO A 197 -15.46 1.42 16.07
CA PRO A 197 -15.75 0.13 15.44
C PRO A 197 -15.69 0.23 13.92
N MET A 198 -15.10 -0.78 13.29
CA MET A 198 -14.75 -0.80 11.86
C MET A 198 -15.93 -0.49 10.95
N LYS A 199 -17.09 -1.09 11.24
CA LYS A 199 -18.31 -0.93 10.44
C LYS A 199 -18.80 0.52 10.40
N GLU A 200 -18.87 1.17 11.55
CA GLU A 200 -19.36 2.55 11.70
C GLU A 200 -18.35 3.56 11.15
N ALA A 201 -17.05 3.30 11.33
CA ALA A 201 -15.97 4.10 10.77
C ALA A 201 -15.99 4.06 9.24
N SER A 202 -15.99 2.86 8.65
CA SER A 202 -16.06 2.66 7.19
C SER A 202 -17.30 3.32 6.59
N ALA A 203 -18.49 3.07 7.18
CA ALA A 203 -19.73 3.66 6.71
C ALA A 203 -19.69 5.21 6.74
N SER A 204 -19.14 5.79 7.80
CA SER A 204 -19.00 7.24 7.95
C SER A 204 -18.04 7.82 6.91
N LEU A 205 -16.90 7.17 6.69
CA LEU A 205 -15.92 7.58 5.69
C LEU A 205 -16.49 7.51 4.28
N GLN A 206 -17.09 6.37 3.89
CA GLN A 206 -17.66 6.19 2.55
C GLN A 206 -18.82 7.17 2.26
N LYS A 207 -19.72 7.39 3.23
CA LYS A 207 -20.78 8.38 3.10
C LYS A 207 -20.22 9.79 2.98
N GLY A 208 -19.17 10.10 3.74
CA GLY A 208 -18.44 11.37 3.65
C GLY A 208 -17.80 11.58 2.27
N VAL A 209 -17.18 10.55 1.68
CA VAL A 209 -16.64 10.60 0.29
C VAL A 209 -17.74 10.96 -0.69
N ARG A 210 -18.84 10.20 -0.71
CA ARG A 210 -19.95 10.42 -1.66
C ARG A 210 -20.49 11.85 -1.59
N GLN A 211 -20.79 12.33 -0.37
CA GLN A 211 -21.27 13.70 -0.16
C GLN A 211 -20.25 14.76 -0.57
N THR A 212 -18.94 14.46 -0.46
CA THR A 212 -17.91 15.43 -0.83
C THR A 212 -17.75 15.51 -2.34
N TYR A 213 -17.76 14.38 -3.05
CA TYR A 213 -17.72 14.33 -4.50
C TYR A 213 -18.93 15.07 -5.11
N GLU A 214 -20.11 14.80 -4.58
CA GLU A 214 -21.35 15.46 -5.01
C GLU A 214 -21.32 16.99 -4.78
N GLU A 215 -20.93 17.44 -3.57
CA GLU A 215 -20.88 18.87 -3.24
C GLU A 215 -19.82 19.62 -4.07
N MET A 216 -18.68 18.98 -4.34
CA MET A 216 -17.60 19.60 -5.11
C MET A 216 -17.78 19.47 -6.62
N GLY A 217 -18.73 18.63 -7.10
CA GLY A 217 -18.95 18.38 -8.52
C GLY A 217 -17.73 17.76 -9.22
N ILE A 218 -16.93 16.96 -8.49
CA ILE A 218 -15.68 16.36 -9.00
C ILE A 218 -15.88 14.91 -9.37
N THR A 219 -15.09 14.41 -10.32
CA THR A 219 -15.08 13.01 -10.77
C THR A 219 -13.84 12.24 -10.31
N HIS A 220 -12.79 12.95 -9.95
CA HIS A 220 -11.54 12.39 -9.46
C HIS A 220 -10.83 13.40 -8.54
N VAL A 221 -9.88 12.88 -7.75
CA VAL A 221 -9.02 13.68 -6.87
C VAL A 221 -7.57 13.32 -7.18
N PRO A 222 -6.68 14.28 -7.49
CA PRO A 222 -5.28 14.00 -7.76
C PRO A 222 -4.57 13.51 -6.50
N ARG A 223 -3.73 12.48 -6.67
CA ARG A 223 -2.87 11.90 -5.64
C ARG A 223 -1.48 11.66 -6.18
N ASN A 224 -0.46 12.11 -5.46
CA ASN A 224 0.92 11.84 -5.82
C ASN A 224 1.34 10.44 -5.34
N TRP A 225 2.03 9.72 -6.22
CA TRP A 225 2.64 8.43 -5.96
C TRP A 225 4.14 8.56 -6.12
N LEU A 226 4.88 8.12 -5.12
CA LEU A 226 6.32 7.97 -5.19
C LEU A 226 6.63 6.56 -5.69
N ASP A 227 7.23 6.45 -6.86
CA ASP A 227 7.69 5.21 -7.47
C ASP A 227 9.21 5.12 -7.38
N VAL A 228 9.72 3.99 -6.87
CA VAL A 228 11.16 3.78 -6.68
C VAL A 228 11.58 2.41 -7.19
N ILE A 229 12.68 2.38 -7.94
CA ILE A 229 13.39 1.15 -8.31
C ILE A 229 14.84 1.28 -7.86
N ALA A 230 15.28 0.31 -7.06
CA ALA A 230 16.66 0.21 -6.58
C ALA A 230 17.28 -1.13 -6.98
N VAL A 231 18.61 -1.16 -7.10
CA VAL A 231 19.39 -2.36 -7.46
C VAL A 231 20.34 -2.69 -6.32
N LYS A 232 20.42 -3.97 -5.95
CA LYS A 232 21.40 -4.48 -4.98
C LYS A 232 22.79 -4.49 -5.61
N LYS A 233 23.75 -3.87 -4.93
CA LYS A 233 25.19 -3.91 -5.29
C LYS A 233 25.81 -5.29 -5.10
#